data_9bf10e17a093207d2905ab5a8deb5b5b
#
_entry.id   9bf10e17a093207d2905ab5a8deb5b5b
#
_cell.length_a   1.000
_cell.length_b   1.000
_cell.length_c   1.000
_cell.angle_alpha   90.00
_cell.angle_beta   90.00
_cell.angle_gamma   90.00
#
_symmetry.space_group_name_H-M   'P 1'
#
loop_
_entity.id
_entity.type
_entity.pdbx_description
1 polymer ?
#
loop_
_entity_poly.entity_id
_entity_poly.type
_entity_poly.pdbx_seq_one_letter_code
_entity_poly.pdbx_strand_id
1 'polypeptide(L)'
;QAMTELLGRGRHFSAVACYNDSMAAGAMGVLNDNGIDVPREISLIGFDDVLISRYVRPRLTTVRYPIVTMATQAAELALALAEQRPAPEITHLFSPTLVRRHSVVAPQEGDKS
;
A
#
# COMPACT_ATOMS: atom_id res chain seq x y z
N GLN A 1 -9.72 9.74 -9.48
CA GLN A 1 -10.46 10.91 -9.00
C GLN A 1 -9.72 11.59 -7.84
N ALA A 2 -9.44 10.92 -6.70
CA ALA A 2 -8.79 11.54 -5.54
C ALA A 2 -7.41 12.17 -5.86
N MET A 3 -6.56 11.48 -6.64
CA MET A 3 -5.26 12.02 -7.02
C MET A 3 -5.38 13.26 -7.92
N THR A 4 -6.33 13.28 -8.84
CA THR A 4 -6.63 14.43 -9.69
C THR A 4 -7.08 15.64 -8.85
N GLU A 5 -7.94 15.42 -7.87
CA GLU A 5 -8.38 16.47 -6.94
C GLU A 5 -7.21 16.98 -6.08
N LEU A 6 -6.36 16.08 -5.60
CA LEU A 6 -5.19 16.44 -4.80
C LEU A 6 -4.23 17.33 -5.59
N LEU A 7 -3.94 17.00 -6.85
CA LEU A 7 -3.12 17.83 -7.75
C LEU A 7 -3.75 19.19 -8.03
N GLY A 8 -5.08 19.26 -8.15
CA GLY A 8 -5.81 20.51 -8.35
C GLY A 8 -5.74 21.49 -7.17
N ARG A 9 -5.41 21.00 -5.97
CA ARG A 9 -5.20 21.84 -4.77
C ARG A 9 -3.80 22.42 -4.65
N GLY A 10 -2.91 22.09 -5.58
CA GLY A 10 -1.51 22.50 -5.58
C GLY A 10 -0.55 21.41 -5.11
N ARG A 11 0.67 21.45 -5.62
CA ARG A 11 1.73 20.46 -5.34
C ARG A 11 2.59 20.88 -4.16
N HIS A 12 2.08 20.71 -2.93
CA HIS A 12 2.83 21.01 -1.70
C HIS A 12 3.26 19.74 -0.95
N PHE A 13 3.40 18.63 -1.67
CA PHE A 13 3.77 17.32 -1.10
C PHE A 13 4.77 16.60 -2.00
N SER A 14 5.65 15.83 -1.41
CA SER A 14 6.67 15.01 -2.09
C SER A 14 6.40 13.50 -1.98
N ALA A 15 5.36 13.10 -1.26
CA ALA A 15 4.98 11.71 -1.11
C ALA A 15 3.47 11.55 -0.93
N VAL A 16 2.95 10.41 -1.39
CA VAL A 16 1.56 10.01 -1.21
C VAL A 16 1.49 8.58 -0.67
N ALA A 17 0.78 8.40 0.43
CA ALA A 17 0.42 7.10 0.95
C ALA A 17 -1.00 6.75 0.49
N CYS A 18 -1.14 5.64 -0.22
CA CYS A 18 -2.43 5.17 -0.71
C CYS A 18 -3.00 4.09 0.21
N TYR A 19 -4.32 4.00 0.26
CA TYR A 19 -5.03 3.03 1.09
C TYR A 19 -4.66 1.58 0.74
N ASN A 20 -4.48 1.30 -0.55
CA ASN A 20 -4.04 -0.02 -1.05
C ASN A 20 -3.26 0.12 -2.37
N ASP A 21 -2.72 -1.01 -2.86
CA ASP A 21 -1.92 -1.05 -4.08
C ASP A 21 -2.71 -0.71 -5.34
N SER A 22 -3.99 -1.06 -5.40
CA SER A 22 -4.84 -0.73 -6.55
C SER A 22 -5.07 0.77 -6.66
N MET A 23 -5.31 1.45 -5.54
CA MET A 23 -5.41 2.90 -5.49
C MET A 23 -4.07 3.57 -5.82
N ALA A 24 -2.95 3.00 -5.35
CA ALA A 24 -1.62 3.48 -5.69
C ALA A 24 -1.32 3.37 -7.19
N ALA A 25 -1.70 2.26 -7.82
CA ALA A 25 -1.57 2.09 -9.27
C ALA A 25 -2.38 3.13 -10.05
N GLY A 26 -3.61 3.41 -9.61
CA GLY A 26 -4.44 4.47 -10.17
C GLY A 26 -3.84 5.87 -9.98
N ALA A 27 -3.30 6.16 -8.80
CA ALA A 27 -2.60 7.41 -8.53
C ALA A 27 -1.36 7.58 -9.41
N MET A 28 -0.57 6.51 -9.59
CA MET A 28 0.60 6.48 -10.47
C MET A 28 0.22 6.81 -11.92
N GLY A 29 -0.88 6.26 -12.42
CA GLY A 29 -1.41 6.58 -13.75
C GLY A 29 -1.68 8.08 -13.89
N VAL A 30 -2.40 8.67 -12.94
CA VAL A 30 -2.69 10.12 -12.95
C VAL A 30 -1.40 10.96 -12.89
N LEU A 31 -0.43 10.57 -12.08
CA LEU A 31 0.86 11.27 -12.01
C LEU A 31 1.59 11.21 -13.35
N ASN A 32 1.68 10.04 -13.95
CA ASN A 32 2.32 9.84 -15.26
C ASN A 32 1.62 10.66 -16.37
N ASP A 33 0.28 10.66 -16.39
CA ASP A 33 -0.51 11.42 -17.37
C ASP A 33 -0.29 12.95 -17.25
N ASN A 34 0.09 13.43 -16.06
CA ASN A 34 0.44 14.82 -15.81
C ASN A 34 1.95 15.10 -15.91
N GLY A 35 2.74 14.16 -16.38
CA GLY A 35 4.18 14.31 -16.57
C GLY A 35 4.97 14.39 -15.27
N ILE A 36 4.41 13.90 -14.15
CA ILE A 36 5.03 13.91 -12.83
C ILE A 36 5.78 12.60 -12.60
N ASP A 37 7.08 12.70 -12.37
CA ASP A 37 7.96 11.54 -12.22
C ASP A 37 7.81 10.88 -10.83
N VAL A 38 7.50 9.59 -10.83
CA VAL A 38 7.54 8.73 -9.64
C VAL A 38 8.80 7.86 -9.74
N PRO A 39 9.69 7.89 -8.76
CA PRO A 39 9.58 8.50 -7.42
C PRO A 39 10.24 9.87 -7.27
N ARG A 40 10.85 10.45 -8.33
CA ARG A 40 11.74 11.62 -8.20
C ARG A 40 11.03 12.86 -7.70
N GLU A 41 9.83 13.13 -8.24
CA GLU A 41 9.03 14.29 -7.85
C GLU A 41 8.03 13.94 -6.75
N ILE A 42 7.42 12.76 -6.84
CA ILE A 42 6.48 12.26 -5.83
C ILE A 42 6.76 10.78 -5.56
N SER A 43 7.09 10.47 -4.32
CA SER A 43 7.16 9.10 -3.82
C SER A 43 5.76 8.54 -3.60
N LEU A 44 5.56 7.23 -3.86
CA LEU A 44 4.26 6.58 -3.75
C LEU A 44 4.39 5.26 -2.98
N ILE A 45 3.54 5.07 -1.98
CA ILE A 45 3.46 3.82 -1.22
C ILE A 45 2.03 3.29 -1.23
N GLY A 46 1.91 1.97 -1.41
CA GLY A 46 0.65 1.24 -1.32
C GLY A 46 0.51 0.43 -0.04
N PHE A 47 -0.45 -0.49 -0.03
CA PHE A 47 -0.73 -1.43 1.05
C PHE A 47 -1.34 -2.69 0.47
N ASP A 48 -1.07 -3.86 1.05
CA ASP A 48 -1.52 -5.22 0.77
C ASP A 48 -0.50 -6.11 0.05
N ASP A 49 0.44 -5.59 -0.72
CA ASP A 49 1.37 -6.34 -1.59
C ASP A 49 0.66 -7.29 -2.56
N VAL A 50 -0.41 -6.80 -3.18
CA VAL A 50 -1.11 -7.55 -4.23
C VAL A 50 -0.32 -7.52 -5.54
N LEU A 51 -0.72 -8.37 -6.48
CA LEU A 51 0.03 -8.65 -7.70
C LEU A 51 0.37 -7.39 -8.51
N ILE A 52 -0.54 -6.42 -8.57
CA ILE A 52 -0.34 -5.16 -9.31
C ILE A 52 0.91 -4.40 -8.85
N SER A 53 1.29 -4.49 -7.56
CA SER A 53 2.46 -3.81 -7.01
C SER A 53 3.78 -4.19 -7.69
N ARG A 54 3.83 -5.37 -8.30
CA ARG A 54 5.00 -5.92 -8.99
C ARG A 54 5.03 -5.58 -10.48
N TYR A 55 3.88 -5.22 -11.05
CA TYR A 55 3.75 -4.99 -12.49
C TYR A 55 3.76 -3.53 -12.88
N VAL A 56 3.34 -2.61 -12.00
CA VAL A 56 3.45 -1.17 -12.27
C VAL A 56 4.91 -0.73 -12.39
N ARG A 57 5.13 0.39 -13.07
CA ARG A 57 6.46 1.00 -13.22
C ARG A 57 6.42 2.47 -12.79
N PRO A 58 7.32 2.79 -11.82
CA PRO A 58 8.21 1.94 -11.04
C PRO A 58 7.46 0.89 -10.20
N ARG A 59 8.14 -0.21 -9.82
CA ARG A 59 7.53 -1.21 -8.94
C ARG A 59 7.18 -0.58 -7.61
N LEU A 60 5.99 -0.88 -7.10
CA LEU A 60 5.41 -0.21 -5.95
C LEU A 60 5.99 -0.72 -4.62
N THR A 61 6.53 0.18 -3.83
CA THR A 61 6.77 -0.04 -2.40
C THR A 61 5.44 -0.15 -1.69
N THR A 62 5.29 -1.15 -0.84
CA THR A 62 4.02 -1.48 -0.19
C THR A 62 4.22 -2.13 1.16
N VAL A 63 3.15 -2.42 1.86
CA VAL A 63 3.15 -3.12 3.14
C VAL A 63 2.49 -4.48 2.96
N ARG A 64 3.17 -5.53 3.39
CA ARG A 64 2.67 -6.91 3.38
C ARG A 64 2.28 -7.32 4.79
N TYR A 65 1.16 -7.97 4.93
CA TYR A 65 0.75 -8.65 6.16
C TYR A 65 0.49 -10.14 5.89
N PRO A 66 0.57 -11.01 6.92
CA PRO A 66 0.51 -12.46 6.73
C PRO A 66 -0.94 -12.94 6.51
N ILE A 67 -1.55 -12.56 5.39
CA ILE A 67 -2.97 -12.78 5.09
C ILE A 67 -3.38 -14.25 5.14
N VAL A 68 -2.52 -15.17 4.69
CA VAL A 68 -2.82 -16.61 4.69
C VAL A 68 -2.92 -17.11 6.13
N THR A 69 -1.96 -16.74 7.00
CA THR A 69 -1.98 -17.11 8.42
C THR A 69 -3.20 -16.52 9.12
N MET A 70 -3.51 -15.26 8.86
CA MET A 70 -4.68 -14.58 9.43
C MET A 70 -5.97 -15.28 9.00
N ALA A 71 -6.13 -15.58 7.72
CA ALA A 71 -7.30 -16.25 7.18
C ALA A 71 -7.45 -17.68 7.72
N THR A 72 -6.35 -18.43 7.84
CA THR A 72 -6.35 -19.79 8.40
C THR A 72 -6.81 -19.78 9.85
N GLN A 73 -6.25 -18.92 10.69
CA GLN A 73 -6.64 -18.81 12.10
C GLN A 73 -8.09 -18.36 12.25
N ALA A 74 -8.55 -17.43 11.43
CA ALA A 74 -9.94 -16.98 11.42
C ALA A 74 -10.90 -18.12 11.06
N ALA A 75 -10.56 -18.92 10.05
CA ALA A 75 -11.37 -20.06 9.64
C ALA A 75 -11.41 -21.16 10.71
N GLU A 76 -10.28 -21.48 11.34
CA GLU A 76 -10.20 -22.45 12.43
C GLU A 76 -11.04 -22.02 13.64
N LEU A 77 -10.99 -20.74 14.00
CA LEU A 77 -11.81 -20.19 15.07
C LEU A 77 -13.30 -20.28 14.72
N ALA A 78 -13.68 -19.88 13.52
CA ALA A 78 -15.08 -19.94 13.06
C ALA A 78 -15.64 -21.38 13.08
N LEU A 79 -14.84 -22.37 12.62
CA LEU A 79 -15.22 -23.77 12.66
C LEU A 79 -15.35 -24.28 14.09
N ALA A 80 -14.42 -23.96 14.98
CA ALA A 80 -14.48 -24.35 16.38
C ALA A 80 -15.75 -23.81 17.06
N LEU A 81 -16.08 -22.55 16.81
CA LEU A 81 -17.31 -21.94 17.34
C LEU A 81 -18.57 -22.61 16.77
N ALA A 82 -18.61 -22.88 15.47
CA ALA A 82 -19.75 -23.53 14.82
C ALA A 82 -19.96 -24.97 15.31
N GLU A 83 -18.90 -25.70 15.61
CA GLU A 83 -18.93 -27.09 16.09
C GLU A 83 -18.96 -27.17 17.63
N GLN A 84 -19.06 -26.07 18.33
CA GLN A 84 -19.05 -25.98 19.80
C GLN A 84 -17.82 -26.68 20.42
N ARG A 85 -16.68 -26.62 19.73
CA ARG A 85 -15.39 -27.10 20.24
C ARG A 85 -14.67 -25.98 21.00
N PRO A 86 -13.71 -26.31 21.88
CA PRO A 86 -12.85 -25.29 22.48
C PRO A 86 -12.19 -24.44 21.41
N ALA A 87 -12.19 -23.11 21.60
CA ALA A 87 -11.52 -22.19 20.68
C ALA A 87 -10.02 -22.46 20.66
N PRO A 88 -9.39 -22.53 19.45
CA PRO A 88 -7.94 -22.65 19.36
C PRO A 88 -7.26 -21.38 19.88
N GLU A 89 -6.01 -21.50 20.28
CA GLU A 89 -5.18 -20.33 20.56
C GLU A 89 -4.92 -19.60 19.23
N ILE A 90 -5.21 -18.30 19.20
CA ILE A 90 -5.05 -17.47 18.02
C ILE A 90 -4.18 -16.26 18.31
N THR A 91 -3.49 -15.78 17.27
CA THR A 91 -2.78 -14.51 17.29
C THR A 91 -3.76 -13.37 17.02
N HIS A 92 -3.86 -12.39 17.92
CA HIS A 92 -4.75 -11.24 17.78
C HIS A 92 -4.08 -10.07 17.04
N LEU A 93 -2.75 -10.01 17.02
CA LEU A 93 -1.96 -8.98 16.37
C LEU A 93 -0.90 -9.63 15.47
N PHE A 94 -0.83 -9.17 14.24
CA PHE A 94 0.16 -9.61 13.26
C PHE A 94 1.05 -8.44 12.89
N SER A 95 2.35 -8.67 12.79
CA SER A 95 3.30 -7.66 12.36
C SER A 95 3.35 -7.57 10.84
N PRO A 96 3.06 -6.40 10.24
CA PRO A 96 3.24 -6.19 8.82
C PRO A 96 4.72 -6.01 8.48
N THR A 97 5.07 -6.18 7.21
CA THR A 97 6.41 -6.00 6.68
C THR A 97 6.40 -4.94 5.58
N LEU A 98 7.31 -3.97 5.66
CA LEU A 98 7.54 -3.03 4.58
C LEU A 98 8.29 -3.74 3.43
N VAL A 99 7.68 -3.75 2.25
CA VAL A 99 8.27 -4.29 1.02
C VAL A 99 8.80 -3.13 0.19
N ARG A 100 10.09 -2.86 0.29
CA ARG A 100 10.75 -1.79 -0.46
C ARG A 100 10.95 -2.21 -1.91
N ARG A 101 10.50 -1.35 -2.83
CA ARG A 101 10.73 -1.50 -4.28
C ARG A 101 11.30 -0.19 -4.84
N HIS A 102 10.69 0.40 -5.85
CA HIS A 102 11.28 1.51 -6.61
C HIS A 102 10.44 2.79 -6.61
N SER A 103 9.32 2.84 -5.90
CA SER A 103 8.39 3.97 -5.93
C SER A 103 8.60 5.01 -4.83
N VAL A 104 9.64 4.84 -4.00
CA VAL A 104 9.95 5.74 -2.88
C VAL A 104 11.44 6.09 -2.88
N VAL A 105 11.74 7.37 -2.77
CA VAL A 105 13.09 7.90 -2.57
C VAL A 105 13.07 8.96 -1.48
N ALA A 106 14.26 9.30 -0.95
CA ALA A 106 14.40 10.46 -0.08
C ALA A 106 13.97 11.74 -0.83
N PRO A 107 13.33 12.70 -0.15
CA PRO A 107 12.99 13.98 -0.76
C PRO A 107 14.28 14.69 -1.20
N GLN A 108 14.23 15.35 -2.36
CA GLN A 108 15.35 16.14 -2.83
C GLN A 108 15.52 17.37 -1.92
N GLU A 109 16.75 17.66 -1.50
CA GLU A 109 17.07 18.90 -0.79
C GLU A 109 16.87 20.07 -1.74
N GLY A 110 15.85 20.87 -1.50
CA GLY A 110 15.54 22.06 -2.31
C GLY A 110 14.07 22.47 -2.32
N ASP A 111 13.16 21.62 -1.90
CA ASP A 111 11.72 21.93 -1.86
C ASP A 111 11.27 22.27 -0.41
N LYS A 112 11.99 23.17 0.22
CA LYS A 112 11.55 23.87 1.44
C LYS A 112 11.12 25.27 1.04
N SER A 113 10.01 25.36 0.38
CA SER A 113 9.30 26.63 0.23
C SER A 113 7.85 26.46 0.62
#